data_480998c0d3e3236526e5280cef211412
#
_entry.id   480998c0d3e3236526e5280cef211412
#
_cell.length_a   1.000
_cell.length_b   1.000
_cell.length_c   1.000
_cell.angle_alpha   90.00
_cell.angle_beta   90.00
_cell.angle_gamma   90.00
#
_symmetry.space_group_name_H-M   'P 1'
#
loop_
_entity.id
_entity.type
_entity.pdbx_description
1 polymer ?
#
loop_
_entity_poly.entity_id
_entity_poly.type
_entity_poly.pdbx_seq_one_letter_code
_entity_poly.pdbx_strand_id
1 'polypeptide(L)'
;MKINFILAHADMSGGTRVIVTQARELIARGHEVRAFSTPPRPPPLRGRFGSILRGDGWPKTPEAGGSFFDGSGVPHKLFPKFRPIRDRDLPDADVVVATWWETATWVWRLAPSKGAKTFFLQHYESWGGNPNAVDKTWRLPIHKIVISRWLEQIARDKFGDPDVSYVPNSVDMNLFNASPRLRQPTPTLGFVYSTIWFKGPEVARKAIERVQQQIPQLRVVAFGTAPPCDDHPLPPGTIYTLLPEQTAIKDIYAQCDVWLCASRSEGFYLPMLEAMACRCPVVSTRVGGPIDSIRDGENGFLVDVEDDEALAGRAIDVLRLSDEQWRKMSDSAYATACRYTWQDAAALMERALERAIDRSRMTPFII
;
A
#
# COMPACT_ATOMS: atom_id res chain seq x y z
N MET A 1 -6.20 21.49 -13.49
CA MET A 1 -5.99 20.44 -14.53
C MET A 1 -7.18 19.50 -14.57
N LYS A 2 -7.43 18.89 -15.72
CA LYS A 2 -8.30 17.71 -15.89
C LYS A 2 -7.47 16.45 -15.79
N ILE A 3 -7.77 15.56 -14.84
CA ILE A 3 -6.95 14.40 -14.49
C ILE A 3 -7.80 13.13 -14.54
N ASN A 4 -7.39 12.14 -15.33
CA ASN A 4 -8.05 10.85 -15.43
C ASN A 4 -7.17 9.75 -14.80
N PHE A 5 -7.60 9.15 -13.69
CA PHE A 5 -6.96 7.96 -13.11
C PHE A 5 -7.53 6.68 -13.73
N ILE A 6 -6.64 5.77 -14.15
CA ILE A 6 -6.98 4.50 -14.79
C ILE A 6 -6.54 3.33 -13.88
N LEU A 7 -7.52 2.62 -13.33
CA LEU A 7 -7.31 1.46 -12.47
C LEU A 7 -7.64 0.17 -13.22
N ALA A 8 -6.90 -0.91 -12.94
CA ALA A 8 -7.24 -2.24 -13.43
C ALA A 8 -8.54 -2.76 -12.77
N HIS A 9 -8.68 -2.51 -11.47
CA HIS A 9 -9.92 -2.71 -10.69
C HIS A 9 -9.91 -1.74 -9.51
N ALA A 10 -11.08 -1.50 -8.93
CA ALA A 10 -11.25 -0.70 -7.74
C ALA A 10 -11.83 -1.60 -6.63
N ASP A 11 -11.20 -1.60 -5.46
CA ASP A 11 -11.50 -2.49 -4.34
C ASP A 11 -11.23 -1.80 -2.99
N MET A 12 -11.23 -2.57 -1.90
CA MET A 12 -10.89 -2.11 -0.54
C MET A 12 -9.39 -2.28 -0.21
N SER A 13 -8.51 -2.35 -1.22
CA SER A 13 -7.06 -2.43 -1.01
C SER A 13 -6.44 -1.10 -0.61
N GLY A 14 -5.28 -1.15 0.05
CA GLY A 14 -4.51 0.05 0.38
C GLY A 14 -4.11 0.87 -0.85
N GLY A 15 -3.86 0.22 -1.99
CA GLY A 15 -3.56 0.90 -3.26
C GLY A 15 -4.74 1.73 -3.77
N THR A 16 -5.95 1.20 -3.76
CA THR A 16 -7.16 1.94 -4.11
C THR A 16 -7.41 3.09 -3.14
N ARG A 17 -7.21 2.87 -1.82
CA ARG A 17 -7.34 3.92 -0.80
C ARG A 17 -6.41 5.10 -1.07
N VAL A 18 -5.16 4.84 -1.42
CA VAL A 18 -4.19 5.89 -1.77
C VAL A 18 -4.67 6.70 -2.98
N ILE A 19 -5.15 6.03 -4.04
CA ILE A 19 -5.64 6.72 -5.24
C ILE A 19 -6.84 7.61 -4.92
N VAL A 20 -7.80 7.11 -4.15
CA VAL A 20 -8.98 7.86 -3.73
C VAL A 20 -8.58 9.07 -2.89
N THR A 21 -7.64 8.90 -1.95
CA THR A 21 -7.17 10.00 -1.11
C THR A 21 -6.47 11.07 -1.94
N GLN A 22 -5.55 10.69 -2.84
CA GLN A 22 -4.90 11.62 -3.76
C GLN A 22 -5.92 12.34 -4.65
N ALA A 23 -6.91 11.63 -5.18
CA ALA A 23 -7.95 12.21 -6.02
C ALA A 23 -8.79 13.25 -5.26
N ARG A 24 -9.18 12.96 -4.01
CA ARG A 24 -9.92 13.90 -3.14
C ARG A 24 -9.10 15.15 -2.84
N GLU A 25 -7.84 15.00 -2.47
CA GLU A 25 -6.96 16.13 -2.18
C GLU A 25 -6.71 16.99 -3.43
N LEU A 26 -6.57 16.37 -4.62
CA LEU A 26 -6.46 17.11 -5.88
C LEU A 26 -7.76 17.85 -6.23
N ILE A 27 -8.93 17.26 -5.96
CA ILE A 27 -10.23 17.95 -6.11
C ILE A 27 -10.31 19.15 -5.15
N ALA A 28 -9.90 18.98 -3.90
CA ALA A 28 -9.86 20.07 -2.91
C ALA A 28 -8.92 21.21 -3.33
N ARG A 29 -7.90 20.92 -4.15
CA ARG A 29 -6.98 21.90 -4.76
C ARG A 29 -7.51 22.53 -6.06
N GLY A 30 -8.75 22.23 -6.44
CA GLY A 30 -9.43 22.84 -7.60
C GLY A 30 -9.22 22.11 -8.94
N HIS A 31 -8.73 20.87 -8.92
CA HIS A 31 -8.61 20.07 -10.14
C HIS A 31 -9.88 19.31 -10.47
N GLU A 32 -10.15 19.08 -11.75
CA GLU A 32 -11.21 18.20 -12.23
C GLU A 32 -10.64 16.77 -12.32
N VAL A 33 -10.99 15.92 -11.35
CA VAL A 33 -10.47 14.55 -11.26
C VAL A 33 -11.57 13.53 -11.54
N ARG A 34 -11.26 12.51 -12.33
CA ARG A 34 -12.13 11.36 -12.60
C ARG A 34 -11.33 10.07 -12.51
N ALA A 35 -11.97 9.02 -12.03
CA ALA A 35 -11.40 7.69 -11.99
C ALA A 35 -12.20 6.72 -12.89
N PHE A 36 -11.48 5.80 -13.52
CA PHE A 36 -12.04 4.79 -14.42
C PHE A 36 -11.44 3.43 -14.06
N SER A 37 -12.28 2.43 -13.85
CA SER A 37 -11.82 1.08 -13.56
C SER A 37 -12.59 0.03 -14.34
N THR A 38 -12.01 -1.18 -14.41
CA THR A 38 -12.69 -2.38 -14.93
C THR A 38 -13.01 -3.32 -13.76
N PRO A 39 -13.94 -4.27 -13.91
CA PRO A 39 -14.11 -5.32 -12.92
C PRO A 39 -12.84 -6.19 -12.84
N PRO A 40 -12.68 -7.00 -11.79
CA PRO A 40 -11.58 -7.95 -11.68
C PRO A 40 -11.44 -8.82 -12.93
N ARG A 41 -10.18 -9.14 -13.28
CA ARG A 41 -9.91 -10.00 -14.43
C ARG A 41 -10.55 -11.38 -14.23
N PRO A 42 -11.36 -11.87 -15.18
CA PRO A 42 -11.89 -13.22 -15.08
C PRO A 42 -10.75 -14.25 -15.17
N PRO A 43 -10.86 -15.40 -14.46
CA PRO A 43 -9.88 -16.48 -14.56
C PRO A 43 -9.62 -16.89 -16.02
N PRO A 44 -8.38 -17.25 -16.39
CA PRO A 44 -8.06 -17.68 -17.75
C PRO A 44 -8.84 -18.95 -18.11
N LEU A 45 -9.20 -19.11 -19.40
CA LEU A 45 -10.01 -20.23 -19.88
C LEU A 45 -9.46 -21.60 -19.44
N ARG A 46 -8.12 -21.80 -19.47
CA ARG A 46 -7.49 -23.03 -18.99
C ARG A 46 -7.78 -23.30 -17.51
N GLY A 47 -7.78 -22.27 -16.67
CA GLY A 47 -8.14 -22.39 -15.24
C GLY A 47 -9.61 -22.73 -15.05
N ARG A 48 -10.50 -22.21 -15.91
CA ARG A 48 -11.95 -22.52 -15.86
C ARG A 48 -12.23 -23.98 -16.23
N PHE A 49 -11.57 -24.50 -17.26
CA PHE A 49 -11.69 -25.93 -17.62
C PHE A 49 -11.09 -26.83 -16.54
N GLY A 50 -9.96 -26.44 -15.92
CA GLY A 50 -9.37 -27.17 -14.81
C GLY A 50 -10.30 -27.27 -13.58
N SER A 51 -11.07 -26.22 -13.31
CA SER A 51 -12.06 -26.20 -12.21
C SER A 51 -13.23 -27.16 -12.47
N ILE A 52 -13.72 -27.18 -13.72
CA ILE A 52 -14.77 -28.14 -14.13
C ILE A 52 -14.27 -29.59 -14.00
N LEU A 53 -13.04 -29.86 -14.45
CA LEU A 53 -12.46 -31.21 -14.39
C LEU A 53 -12.23 -31.70 -12.95
N ARG A 54 -12.06 -30.78 -11.98
CA ARG A 54 -11.97 -31.11 -10.55
C ARG A 54 -13.32 -31.20 -9.85
N GLY A 55 -14.43 -30.91 -10.53
CA GLY A 55 -15.76 -30.91 -9.94
C GLY A 55 -16.15 -29.62 -9.22
N ASP A 56 -15.31 -28.57 -9.28
CA ASP A 56 -15.53 -27.30 -8.60
C ASP A 56 -16.58 -26.40 -9.32
N GLY A 57 -17.09 -26.84 -10.46
CA GLY A 57 -18.01 -26.08 -11.32
C GLY A 57 -17.33 -24.97 -12.12
N TRP A 58 -18.15 -24.15 -12.83
CA TRP A 58 -17.64 -23.01 -13.58
C TRP A 58 -17.26 -21.88 -12.61
N PRO A 59 -15.97 -21.48 -12.54
CA PRO A 59 -15.58 -20.41 -11.63
C PRO A 59 -16.27 -19.10 -12.00
N LYS A 60 -17.02 -18.56 -11.05
CA LYS A 60 -17.64 -17.24 -11.22
C LYS A 60 -16.54 -16.19 -11.33
N THR A 61 -16.73 -15.21 -12.21
CA THR A 61 -15.92 -14.00 -12.16
C THR A 61 -16.17 -13.36 -10.81
N PRO A 62 -15.13 -12.98 -10.04
CA PRO A 62 -15.33 -12.26 -8.79
C PRO A 62 -16.24 -11.06 -9.05
N GLU A 63 -17.31 -10.94 -8.29
CA GLU A 63 -18.15 -9.73 -8.33
C GLU A 63 -17.32 -8.55 -7.86
N ALA A 64 -17.53 -7.39 -8.46
CA ALA A 64 -16.94 -6.16 -7.94
C ALA A 64 -17.57 -5.94 -6.55
N GLY A 65 -16.79 -6.18 -5.49
CA GLY A 65 -17.15 -5.85 -4.12
C GLY A 65 -17.19 -4.34 -3.90
N GLY A 66 -17.41 -3.91 -2.66
CA GLY A 66 -17.28 -2.50 -2.28
C GLY A 66 -15.89 -1.95 -2.60
N SER A 67 -15.80 -0.65 -2.82
CA SER A 67 -14.57 0.05 -3.14
C SER A 67 -14.42 1.31 -2.29
N PHE A 68 -13.20 1.74 -2.04
CA PHE A 68 -12.92 3.06 -1.43
C PHE A 68 -13.47 4.25 -2.24
N PHE A 69 -13.86 4.04 -3.51
CA PHE A 69 -14.56 5.07 -4.28
C PHE A 69 -16.02 5.27 -3.82
N ASP A 70 -16.64 4.26 -3.23
CA ASP A 70 -18.04 4.32 -2.79
C ASP A 70 -18.19 5.37 -1.69
N GLY A 71 -19.05 6.37 -1.92
CA GLY A 71 -19.25 7.49 -1.01
C GLY A 71 -18.08 8.47 -0.85
N SER A 72 -16.99 8.31 -1.61
CA SER A 72 -15.78 9.13 -1.50
C SER A 72 -15.94 10.58 -2.02
N GLY A 73 -16.93 10.84 -2.85
CA GLY A 73 -17.09 12.10 -3.58
C GLY A 73 -16.22 12.23 -4.84
N VAL A 74 -15.37 11.24 -5.13
CA VAL A 74 -14.57 11.20 -6.37
C VAL A 74 -15.41 10.61 -7.50
N PRO A 75 -15.62 11.31 -8.64
CA PRO A 75 -16.30 10.77 -9.80
C PRO A 75 -15.60 9.49 -10.30
N HIS A 76 -16.29 8.35 -10.20
CA HIS A 76 -15.76 7.06 -10.58
C HIS A 76 -16.69 6.34 -11.55
N LYS A 77 -16.12 5.81 -12.64
CA LYS A 77 -16.83 4.99 -13.64
C LYS A 77 -16.27 3.59 -13.67
N LEU A 78 -17.05 2.61 -13.23
CA LEU A 78 -16.77 1.20 -13.40
C LEU A 78 -17.30 0.72 -14.75
N PHE A 79 -16.43 0.14 -15.60
CA PHE A 79 -16.85 -0.48 -16.85
C PHE A 79 -17.47 -1.86 -16.62
N PRO A 80 -18.44 -2.29 -17.45
CA PRO A 80 -19.17 -3.54 -17.20
C PRO A 80 -18.35 -4.81 -17.48
N LYS A 81 -17.21 -4.68 -18.19
CA LYS A 81 -16.37 -5.84 -18.59
C LYS A 81 -14.89 -5.50 -18.44
N PHE A 82 -14.09 -6.48 -18.01
CA PHE A 82 -12.64 -6.38 -18.03
C PHE A 82 -12.15 -6.32 -19.51
N ARG A 83 -11.53 -5.23 -19.85
CA ARG A 83 -10.85 -4.99 -21.13
C ARG A 83 -9.94 -3.76 -21.03
N PRO A 84 -8.96 -3.61 -21.92
CA PRO A 84 -8.21 -2.37 -22.04
C PRO A 84 -9.14 -1.16 -22.25
N ILE A 85 -8.87 -0.10 -21.52
CA ILE A 85 -9.52 1.21 -21.69
C ILE A 85 -8.94 1.87 -22.95
N ARG A 86 -9.77 2.51 -23.77
CA ARG A 86 -9.44 3.11 -25.07
C ARG A 86 -9.89 4.56 -25.12
N ASP A 87 -9.46 5.31 -26.13
CA ASP A 87 -9.78 6.74 -26.29
C ASP A 87 -11.28 7.08 -26.17
N ARG A 88 -12.13 6.27 -26.79
CA ARG A 88 -13.59 6.46 -26.75
C ARG A 88 -14.22 6.28 -25.36
N ASP A 89 -13.49 5.72 -24.43
CA ASP A 89 -13.95 5.44 -23.07
C ASP A 89 -13.71 6.61 -22.13
N LEU A 90 -12.83 7.54 -22.52
CA LEU A 90 -12.32 8.63 -21.69
C LEU A 90 -12.64 10.00 -22.29
N PRO A 91 -12.98 10.99 -21.48
CA PRO A 91 -12.96 12.39 -21.91
C PRO A 91 -11.51 12.84 -22.16
N ASP A 92 -11.36 13.92 -22.92
CA ASP A 92 -10.08 14.62 -23.05
C ASP A 92 -9.67 15.22 -21.71
N ALA A 93 -8.36 15.21 -21.44
CA ALA A 93 -7.77 15.63 -20.18
C ALA A 93 -6.40 16.28 -20.39
N ASP A 94 -5.88 16.91 -19.34
CA ASP A 94 -4.50 17.41 -19.31
C ASP A 94 -3.50 16.27 -19.00
N VAL A 95 -3.94 15.32 -18.15
CA VAL A 95 -3.13 14.17 -17.70
C VAL A 95 -3.98 12.91 -17.59
N VAL A 96 -3.39 11.79 -17.98
CA VAL A 96 -3.92 10.45 -17.72
C VAL A 96 -2.92 9.63 -16.92
N VAL A 97 -3.37 9.06 -15.80
CA VAL A 97 -2.55 8.41 -14.78
C VAL A 97 -2.86 6.91 -14.74
N ALA A 98 -1.91 6.07 -15.16
CA ALA A 98 -1.94 4.64 -14.91
C ALA A 98 -1.61 4.34 -13.44
N THR A 99 -2.25 3.33 -12.85
CA THR A 99 -2.05 2.98 -11.43
C THR A 99 -1.64 1.52 -11.20
N TRP A 100 -1.47 0.76 -12.30
CA TRP A 100 -1.10 -0.65 -12.32
C TRP A 100 -0.33 -0.97 -13.60
N TRP A 101 0.56 -1.96 -13.60
CA TRP A 101 1.38 -2.28 -14.77
C TRP A 101 0.57 -2.51 -16.05
N GLU A 102 -0.59 -3.20 -16.00
CA GLU A 102 -1.44 -3.37 -17.18
C GLU A 102 -2.01 -2.03 -17.66
N THR A 103 -2.46 -1.18 -16.74
CA THR A 103 -3.00 0.13 -17.10
C THR A 103 -1.95 1.05 -17.69
N ALA A 104 -0.66 0.87 -17.34
CA ALA A 104 0.42 1.60 -18.00
C ALA A 104 0.50 1.27 -19.49
N THR A 105 0.30 -0.01 -19.87
CA THR A 105 0.23 -0.38 -21.32
C THR A 105 -1.01 0.17 -22.02
N TRP A 106 -2.13 0.32 -21.30
CA TRP A 106 -3.34 0.90 -21.88
C TRP A 106 -3.16 2.41 -22.10
N VAL A 107 -2.70 3.12 -21.05
CA VAL A 107 -2.44 4.55 -21.06
C VAL A 107 -1.42 4.92 -22.14
N TRP A 108 -0.36 4.14 -22.29
CA TRP A 108 0.64 4.37 -23.33
C TRP A 108 0.04 4.44 -24.74
N ARG A 109 -1.00 3.65 -25.02
CA ARG A 109 -1.66 3.55 -26.34
C ARG A 109 -2.74 4.60 -26.59
N LEU A 110 -3.06 5.45 -25.60
CA LEU A 110 -4.08 6.49 -25.75
C LEU A 110 -3.59 7.62 -26.65
N ALA A 111 -4.53 8.25 -27.35
CA ALA A 111 -4.27 9.41 -28.19
C ALA A 111 -3.74 10.59 -27.34
N PRO A 112 -3.00 11.54 -27.97
CA PRO A 112 -2.49 12.72 -27.28
C PRO A 112 -3.58 13.59 -26.63
N SER A 113 -4.79 13.61 -27.17
CA SER A 113 -5.93 14.36 -26.62
C SER A 113 -6.35 13.88 -25.21
N LYS A 114 -5.91 12.67 -24.78
CA LYS A 114 -6.16 12.15 -23.43
C LYS A 114 -5.16 12.66 -22.40
N GLY A 115 -4.22 13.51 -22.81
CA GLY A 115 -3.27 14.22 -21.97
C GLY A 115 -1.91 13.57 -21.81
N ALA A 116 -1.06 14.22 -21.03
CA ALA A 116 0.25 13.71 -20.67
C ALA A 116 0.13 12.36 -19.94
N LYS A 117 0.96 11.40 -20.34
CA LYS A 117 0.87 10.03 -19.83
C LYS A 117 1.77 9.86 -18.62
N THR A 118 1.21 9.37 -17.51
CA THR A 118 1.94 9.13 -16.26
C THR A 118 1.68 7.73 -15.73
N PHE A 119 2.60 7.24 -14.91
CA PHE A 119 2.46 5.97 -14.21
C PHE A 119 2.71 6.17 -12.71
N PHE A 120 1.64 6.11 -11.91
CA PHE A 120 1.69 6.17 -10.46
C PHE A 120 1.97 4.79 -9.89
N LEU A 121 3.22 4.55 -9.54
CA LEU A 121 3.78 3.30 -9.10
C LEU A 121 3.67 3.15 -7.59
N GLN A 122 2.79 2.25 -7.16
CA GLN A 122 2.58 1.98 -5.74
C GLN A 122 3.31 0.72 -5.25
N HIS A 123 3.86 -0.07 -6.15
CA HIS A 123 4.68 -1.25 -5.86
C HIS A 123 5.49 -1.65 -7.10
N TYR A 124 6.53 -2.47 -6.91
CA TYR A 124 7.14 -3.21 -8.01
C TYR A 124 6.39 -4.54 -8.18
N GLU A 125 5.42 -4.54 -9.07
CA GLU A 125 4.34 -5.54 -9.17
C GLU A 125 4.78 -6.85 -9.86
N SER A 126 6.04 -7.26 -9.70
CA SER A 126 6.60 -8.46 -10.34
C SER A 126 5.87 -9.77 -10.01
N TRP A 127 5.11 -9.78 -8.92
CA TRP A 127 4.24 -10.87 -8.49
C TRP A 127 2.85 -10.84 -9.15
N GLY A 128 2.43 -9.71 -9.69
CA GLY A 128 1.09 -9.48 -10.26
C GLY A 128 0.92 -9.97 -11.70
N GLY A 129 1.95 -10.61 -12.27
CA GLY A 129 1.91 -11.08 -13.65
C GLY A 129 3.23 -11.70 -14.11
N ASN A 130 3.43 -11.75 -15.43
CA ASN A 130 4.74 -12.12 -15.98
C ASN A 130 5.76 -11.00 -15.66
N PRO A 131 6.84 -11.26 -14.91
CA PRO A 131 7.84 -10.25 -14.55
C PRO A 131 8.39 -9.47 -15.75
N ASN A 132 8.61 -10.14 -16.88
CA ASN A 132 9.06 -9.47 -18.11
C ASN A 132 8.03 -8.48 -18.66
N ALA A 133 6.73 -8.72 -18.46
CA ALA A 133 5.69 -7.80 -18.88
C ALA A 133 5.65 -6.56 -17.96
N VAL A 134 5.83 -6.75 -16.67
CA VAL A 134 5.96 -5.66 -15.69
C VAL A 134 7.19 -4.82 -16.01
N ASP A 135 8.35 -5.43 -16.20
CA ASP A 135 9.61 -4.73 -16.55
C ASP A 135 9.49 -3.90 -17.83
N LYS A 136 8.74 -4.38 -18.83
CA LYS A 136 8.46 -3.60 -20.05
C LYS A 136 7.69 -2.30 -19.73
N THR A 137 6.79 -2.30 -18.75
CA THR A 137 6.03 -1.08 -18.41
C THR A 137 6.90 -0.03 -17.71
N TRP A 138 7.90 -0.47 -16.93
CA TRP A 138 8.87 0.44 -16.33
C TRP A 138 9.78 1.11 -17.37
N ARG A 139 9.96 0.50 -18.55
CA ARG A 139 10.74 1.06 -19.67
C ARG A 139 9.92 1.98 -20.58
N LEU A 140 8.59 2.10 -20.37
CA LEU A 140 7.78 3.01 -21.17
C LEU A 140 8.25 4.45 -20.93
N PRO A 141 8.35 5.28 -21.99
CA PRO A 141 8.78 6.67 -21.90
C PRO A 141 7.65 7.59 -21.42
N ILE A 142 7.00 7.20 -20.32
CA ILE A 142 5.97 7.96 -19.61
C ILE A 142 6.52 8.40 -18.27
N HIS A 143 6.05 9.54 -17.76
CA HIS A 143 6.54 10.06 -16.48
C HIS A 143 6.11 9.16 -15.33
N LYS A 144 7.05 8.78 -14.48
CA LYS A 144 6.82 7.89 -13.34
C LYS A 144 6.71 8.68 -12.05
N ILE A 145 5.73 8.32 -11.24
CA ILE A 145 5.50 8.87 -9.90
C ILE A 145 5.59 7.69 -8.94
N VAL A 146 6.49 7.75 -7.97
CA VAL A 146 6.78 6.64 -7.03
C VAL A 146 6.51 7.05 -5.60
N ILE A 147 6.07 6.11 -4.76
CA ILE A 147 5.65 6.38 -3.37
C ILE A 147 6.72 6.08 -2.32
N SER A 148 7.87 5.52 -2.71
CA SER A 148 8.97 5.21 -1.80
C SER A 148 10.32 5.36 -2.49
N ARG A 149 11.38 5.60 -1.70
CA ARG A 149 12.76 5.69 -2.20
C ARG A 149 13.23 4.35 -2.78
N TRP A 150 12.72 3.26 -2.27
CA TRP A 150 12.97 1.94 -2.85
C TRP A 150 12.51 1.84 -4.30
N LEU A 151 11.31 2.34 -4.63
CA LEU A 151 10.81 2.37 -6.01
C LEU A 151 11.60 3.36 -6.89
N GLU A 152 12.01 4.51 -6.34
CA GLU A 152 12.91 5.44 -7.02
C GLU A 152 14.24 4.77 -7.35
N GLN A 153 14.81 4.01 -6.43
CA GLN A 153 16.05 3.25 -6.65
C GLN A 153 15.87 2.19 -7.73
N ILE A 154 14.76 1.44 -7.74
CA ILE A 154 14.45 0.48 -8.82
C ILE A 154 14.39 1.18 -10.19
N ALA A 155 13.73 2.34 -10.28
CA ALA A 155 13.65 3.10 -11.53
C ALA A 155 15.05 3.44 -12.05
N ARG A 156 15.92 3.95 -11.17
CA ARG A 156 17.28 4.35 -11.50
C ARG A 156 18.19 3.17 -11.83
N ASP A 157 18.29 2.21 -10.89
CA ASP A 157 19.34 1.20 -10.94
C ASP A 157 18.98 0.04 -11.89
N LYS A 158 17.70 -0.34 -11.96
CA LYS A 158 17.27 -1.44 -12.83
C LYS A 158 16.81 -0.98 -14.21
N PHE A 159 16.22 0.22 -14.30
CA PHE A 159 15.60 0.68 -15.55
C PHE A 159 16.30 1.88 -16.17
N GLY A 160 17.33 2.46 -15.53
CA GLY A 160 18.08 3.58 -16.03
C GLY A 160 17.26 4.87 -16.17
N ASP A 161 16.19 5.00 -15.38
CA ASP A 161 15.29 6.16 -15.38
C ASP A 161 15.46 6.94 -14.06
N PRO A 162 16.34 7.96 -14.02
CA PRO A 162 16.52 8.80 -12.84
C PRO A 162 15.46 9.90 -12.74
N ASP A 163 14.65 10.12 -13.78
CA ASP A 163 13.72 11.24 -13.87
C ASP A 163 12.31 10.83 -13.44
N VAL A 164 12.21 10.40 -12.18
CA VAL A 164 10.94 10.06 -11.52
C VAL A 164 10.56 11.10 -10.48
N SER A 165 9.27 11.26 -10.18
CA SER A 165 8.78 12.11 -9.10
C SER A 165 8.51 11.28 -7.86
N TYR A 166 9.09 11.66 -6.73
CA TYR A 166 8.83 11.02 -5.43
C TYR A 166 7.64 11.69 -4.73
N VAL A 167 6.59 10.94 -4.49
CA VAL A 167 5.36 11.37 -3.82
C VAL A 167 5.02 10.35 -2.74
N PRO A 168 5.58 10.45 -1.53
CA PRO A 168 5.33 9.50 -0.46
C PRO A 168 3.87 9.53 0.00
N ASN A 169 3.40 8.40 0.50
CA ASN A 169 2.11 8.32 1.16
C ASN A 169 2.17 8.95 2.55
N SER A 170 1.00 9.29 3.08
CA SER A 170 0.83 9.79 4.43
C SER A 170 -0.20 8.98 5.20
N VAL A 171 -0.56 9.42 6.39
CA VAL A 171 -1.62 8.89 7.23
C VAL A 171 -2.70 9.95 7.48
N ASP A 172 -3.95 9.50 7.56
CA ASP A 172 -5.06 10.38 7.96
C ASP A 172 -5.06 10.55 9.48
N MET A 173 -4.54 11.69 9.96
CA MET A 173 -4.46 12.00 11.38
C MET A 173 -5.82 12.26 12.04
N ASN A 174 -6.90 12.46 11.26
CA ASN A 174 -8.25 12.53 11.82
C ASN A 174 -8.80 11.14 12.14
N LEU A 175 -8.37 10.13 11.37
CA LEU A 175 -8.78 8.75 11.56
C LEU A 175 -7.84 8.00 12.51
N PHE A 176 -6.52 8.16 12.32
CA PHE A 176 -5.49 7.48 13.10
C PHE A 176 -4.81 8.49 14.03
N ASN A 177 -5.18 8.45 15.28
CA ASN A 177 -4.62 9.33 16.31
C ASN A 177 -4.86 8.73 17.69
N ALA A 178 -3.87 8.81 18.58
CA ALA A 178 -4.00 8.44 19.98
C ALA A 178 -3.36 9.48 20.89
N SER A 179 -3.97 9.70 22.05
CA SER A 179 -3.40 10.55 23.11
C SER A 179 -2.09 9.95 23.61
N PRO A 180 -1.17 10.76 24.16
CA PRO A 180 0.01 10.27 24.86
C PRO A 180 -0.38 9.25 25.94
N ARG A 181 0.34 8.13 25.99
CA ARG A 181 0.07 7.02 26.89
C ARG A 181 1.37 6.39 27.41
N LEU A 182 1.26 5.53 28.38
CA LEU A 182 2.31 4.62 28.80
C LEU A 182 2.15 3.26 28.10
N ARG A 183 3.08 2.34 28.33
CA ARG A 183 2.94 0.95 27.90
C ARG A 183 1.67 0.33 28.48
N GLN A 184 1.21 -0.71 27.81
CA GLN A 184 0.10 -1.50 28.32
C GLN A 184 0.52 -2.24 29.62
N PRO A 185 -0.38 -2.42 30.59
CA PRO A 185 -0.09 -3.24 31.77
C PRO A 185 0.33 -4.67 31.42
N THR A 186 -0.22 -5.21 30.33
CA THR A 186 0.20 -6.47 29.73
C THR A 186 0.90 -6.17 28.42
N PRO A 187 2.17 -6.58 28.22
CA PRO A 187 2.90 -6.37 26.98
C PRO A 187 2.09 -6.82 25.78
N THR A 188 1.86 -5.93 24.81
CA THR A 188 0.95 -6.21 23.69
C THR A 188 1.67 -5.96 22.34
N LEU A 189 1.68 -7.00 21.50
CA LEU A 189 2.21 -6.97 20.15
C LEU A 189 1.07 -7.05 19.14
N GLY A 190 1.10 -6.19 18.13
CA GLY A 190 0.13 -6.19 17.03
C GLY A 190 0.75 -6.43 15.66
N PHE A 191 -0.04 -6.98 14.74
CA PHE A 191 0.37 -7.16 13.33
C PHE A 191 -0.83 -7.26 12.39
N VAL A 192 -0.59 -7.07 11.07
CA VAL A 192 -1.60 -7.36 10.04
C VAL A 192 -1.47 -8.82 9.65
N TYR A 193 -2.55 -9.58 9.81
CA TYR A 193 -2.62 -10.94 9.28
C TYR A 193 -2.95 -10.92 7.78
N SER A 194 -2.19 -11.71 7.02
CA SER A 194 -2.40 -11.91 5.59
C SER A 194 -1.92 -13.29 5.19
N THR A 195 -2.59 -13.92 4.24
CA THR A 195 -2.16 -15.19 3.62
C THR A 195 -1.30 -14.98 2.37
N ILE A 196 -1.06 -13.72 2.00
CA ILE A 196 -0.30 -13.36 0.80
C ILE A 196 1.18 -13.57 1.05
N TRP A 197 1.85 -14.36 0.22
CA TRP A 197 3.25 -14.74 0.35
C TRP A 197 4.20 -13.55 0.65
N PHE A 198 4.08 -12.46 -0.08
CA PHE A 198 5.00 -11.33 0.11
C PHE A 198 4.75 -10.52 1.41
N LYS A 199 3.67 -10.80 2.13
CA LYS A 199 3.41 -10.26 3.49
C LYS A 199 4.12 -11.02 4.60
N GLY A 200 4.80 -12.14 4.30
CA GLY A 200 5.61 -12.92 5.23
C GLY A 200 4.83 -13.56 6.38
N PRO A 201 3.67 -14.21 6.15
CA PRO A 201 2.86 -14.78 7.24
C PRO A 201 3.65 -15.75 8.12
N GLU A 202 4.52 -16.58 7.54
CA GLU A 202 5.33 -17.56 8.27
C GLU A 202 6.41 -16.86 9.11
N VAL A 203 7.02 -15.79 8.59
CA VAL A 203 8.04 -14.99 9.28
C VAL A 203 7.41 -14.29 10.47
N ALA A 204 6.24 -13.66 10.28
CA ALA A 204 5.49 -13.03 11.37
C ALA A 204 5.16 -14.04 12.46
N ARG A 205 4.60 -15.21 12.11
CA ARG A 205 4.25 -16.26 13.06
C ARG A 205 5.44 -16.73 13.87
N LYS A 206 6.54 -17.11 13.21
CA LYS A 206 7.77 -17.57 13.89
C LYS A 206 8.33 -16.50 14.83
N ALA A 207 8.41 -15.26 14.38
CA ALA A 207 8.89 -14.15 15.20
C ALA A 207 8.02 -13.99 16.46
N ILE A 208 6.70 -13.99 16.33
CA ILE A 208 5.77 -13.84 17.43
C ILE A 208 5.87 -15.02 18.41
N GLU A 209 5.94 -16.26 17.93
CA GLU A 209 6.14 -17.44 18.77
C GLU A 209 7.44 -17.36 19.59
N ARG A 210 8.54 -16.85 19.00
CA ARG A 210 9.80 -16.58 19.72
C ARG A 210 9.61 -15.51 20.82
N VAL A 211 8.83 -14.45 20.53
CA VAL A 211 8.51 -13.45 21.54
C VAL A 211 7.71 -14.05 22.68
N GLN A 212 6.71 -14.89 22.40
CA GLN A 212 5.88 -15.59 23.39
C GLN A 212 6.70 -16.51 24.30
N GLN A 213 7.73 -17.17 23.77
CA GLN A 213 8.65 -17.99 24.57
C GLN A 213 9.44 -17.17 25.61
N GLN A 214 9.77 -15.91 25.31
CA GLN A 214 10.53 -15.04 26.20
C GLN A 214 9.66 -14.11 27.07
N ILE A 215 8.41 -13.88 26.65
CA ILE A 215 7.41 -13.06 27.35
C ILE A 215 6.10 -13.87 27.40
N PRO A 216 5.97 -14.84 28.34
CA PRO A 216 4.81 -15.74 28.38
C PRO A 216 3.45 -15.04 28.55
N GLN A 217 3.43 -13.85 29.15
CA GLN A 217 2.22 -13.03 29.30
C GLN A 217 1.93 -12.13 28.09
N LEU A 218 2.65 -12.29 26.97
CA LEU A 218 2.43 -11.49 25.78
C LEU A 218 0.98 -11.62 25.28
N ARG A 219 0.33 -10.48 25.14
CA ARG A 219 -0.93 -10.37 24.42
C ARG A 219 -0.63 -10.11 22.95
N VAL A 220 -1.20 -10.92 22.06
CA VAL A 220 -1.06 -10.76 20.60
C VAL A 220 -2.38 -10.34 20.01
N VAL A 221 -2.40 -9.27 19.25
CA VAL A 221 -3.59 -8.79 18.53
C VAL A 221 -3.31 -8.69 17.05
N ALA A 222 -4.28 -9.02 16.23
CA ALA A 222 -4.17 -8.94 14.78
C ALA A 222 -5.49 -8.55 14.14
N PHE A 223 -5.39 -7.96 12.97
CA PHE A 223 -6.53 -7.81 12.07
C PHE A 223 -6.11 -8.15 10.64
N GLY A 224 -7.09 -8.40 9.79
CA GLY A 224 -6.85 -8.72 8.38
C GLY A 224 -8.13 -8.80 7.57
N THR A 225 -7.97 -9.05 6.28
CA THR A 225 -9.08 -9.13 5.32
C THR A 225 -9.49 -10.55 4.96
N ALA A 226 -8.74 -11.55 5.43
CA ALA A 226 -9.00 -12.97 5.20
C ALA A 226 -9.13 -13.73 6.53
N PRO A 227 -10.01 -14.73 6.63
CA PRO A 227 -10.06 -15.59 7.79
C PRO A 227 -8.74 -16.38 7.94
N PRO A 228 -8.33 -16.73 9.17
CA PRO A 228 -7.21 -17.64 9.38
C PRO A 228 -7.44 -18.98 8.68
N CYS A 229 -6.36 -19.59 8.21
CA CYS A 229 -6.41 -20.90 7.54
C CYS A 229 -5.26 -21.81 8.02
N ASP A 230 -5.39 -23.11 7.77
CA ASP A 230 -4.43 -24.13 8.23
C ASP A 230 -3.03 -23.94 7.62
N ASP A 231 -2.95 -23.46 6.37
CA ASP A 231 -1.67 -23.18 5.71
C ASP A 231 -0.91 -21.99 6.35
N HIS A 232 -1.66 -21.05 6.93
CA HIS A 232 -1.13 -19.86 7.59
C HIS A 232 -1.85 -19.64 8.94
N PRO A 233 -1.62 -20.50 9.94
CA PRO A 233 -2.27 -20.34 11.24
C PRO A 233 -1.77 -19.10 11.95
N LEU A 234 -2.65 -18.51 12.77
CA LEU A 234 -2.27 -17.43 13.68
C LEU A 234 -1.37 -17.97 14.81
N PRO A 235 -0.46 -17.15 15.36
CA PRO A 235 0.23 -17.48 16.60
C PRO A 235 -0.76 -17.85 17.72
N PRO A 236 -0.43 -18.80 18.62
CA PRO A 236 -1.33 -19.19 19.69
C PRO A 236 -1.84 -18.02 20.53
N GLY A 237 -3.12 -18.03 20.91
CA GLY A 237 -3.71 -16.99 21.74
C GLY A 237 -3.92 -15.63 21.08
N THR A 238 -3.75 -15.51 19.76
CA THR A 238 -3.96 -14.26 19.02
C THR A 238 -5.43 -13.85 19.05
N ILE A 239 -5.70 -12.62 19.46
CA ILE A 239 -7.00 -11.96 19.35
C ILE A 239 -7.10 -11.39 17.94
N TYR A 240 -7.93 -12.01 17.10
CA TYR A 240 -8.04 -11.65 15.68
C TYR A 240 -9.35 -10.93 15.36
N THR A 241 -9.27 -9.84 14.60
CA THR A 241 -10.43 -9.11 14.07
C THR A 241 -10.44 -9.21 12.55
N LEU A 242 -11.45 -9.91 12.02
CA LEU A 242 -11.65 -10.01 10.56
C LEU A 242 -12.38 -8.77 10.05
N LEU A 243 -11.84 -8.13 9.01
CA LEU A 243 -12.46 -6.99 8.31
C LEU A 243 -12.95 -5.88 9.27
N PRO A 244 -12.10 -5.36 10.18
CA PRO A 244 -12.54 -4.32 11.09
C PRO A 244 -12.99 -3.06 10.31
N GLU A 245 -13.97 -2.37 10.86
CA GLU A 245 -14.33 -1.03 10.39
C GLU A 245 -13.11 -0.10 10.46
N GLN A 246 -12.93 0.75 9.44
CA GLN A 246 -11.76 1.65 9.37
C GLN A 246 -11.59 2.50 10.64
N THR A 247 -12.70 2.94 11.23
CA THR A 247 -12.72 3.72 12.49
C THR A 247 -12.30 2.95 13.72
N ALA A 248 -12.42 1.61 13.71
CA ALA A 248 -12.03 0.74 14.81
C ALA A 248 -10.54 0.34 14.77
N ILE A 249 -9.88 0.47 13.61
CA ILE A 249 -8.48 0.05 13.46
C ILE A 249 -7.54 0.87 14.35
N LYS A 250 -7.83 2.15 14.56
CA LYS A 250 -7.04 3.02 15.47
C LYS A 250 -6.97 2.45 16.88
N ASP A 251 -8.05 1.86 17.38
CA ASP A 251 -8.12 1.29 18.73
C ASP A 251 -7.32 -0.01 18.83
N ILE A 252 -7.20 -0.75 17.71
CA ILE A 252 -6.31 -1.91 17.62
C ILE A 252 -4.85 -1.47 17.72
N TYR A 253 -4.44 -0.43 16.99
CA TYR A 253 -3.08 0.10 17.10
C TYR A 253 -2.79 0.70 18.47
N ALA A 254 -3.72 1.48 19.03
CA ALA A 254 -3.54 2.19 20.30
C ALA A 254 -3.39 1.25 21.50
N GLN A 255 -3.82 0.00 21.42
CA GLN A 255 -3.62 -1.00 22.47
C GLN A 255 -2.31 -1.80 22.35
N CYS A 256 -1.46 -1.52 21.33
CA CYS A 256 -0.21 -2.24 21.12
C CYS A 256 0.98 -1.44 21.62
N ASP A 257 1.96 -2.12 22.22
CA ASP A 257 3.26 -1.55 22.61
C ASP A 257 4.27 -1.62 21.48
N VAL A 258 4.10 -2.56 20.57
CA VAL A 258 4.88 -2.71 19.33
C VAL A 258 4.03 -3.23 18.20
N TRP A 259 4.23 -2.68 17.01
CA TRP A 259 3.60 -3.16 15.76
C TRP A 259 4.63 -3.87 14.89
N LEU A 260 4.29 -5.07 14.41
CA LEU A 260 5.20 -5.92 13.64
C LEU A 260 4.86 -5.89 12.14
N CYS A 261 5.88 -5.72 11.31
CA CYS A 261 5.82 -5.93 9.86
C CYS A 261 6.88 -6.93 9.45
N ALA A 262 6.46 -8.09 8.95
CA ALA A 262 7.33 -9.18 8.50
C ALA A 262 7.37 -9.34 6.98
N SER A 263 6.94 -8.32 6.23
CA SER A 263 6.78 -8.40 4.79
C SER A 263 8.11 -8.65 4.05
N ARG A 264 8.03 -9.42 2.97
CA ARG A 264 9.14 -9.64 2.02
C ARG A 264 9.27 -8.52 1.01
N SER A 265 8.14 -7.86 0.72
CA SER A 265 8.09 -6.75 -0.23
C SER A 265 6.89 -5.86 0.06
N GLU A 266 7.12 -4.56 0.04
CA GLU A 266 6.09 -3.53 0.19
C GLU A 266 6.39 -2.36 -0.73
N GLY A 267 5.34 -1.74 -1.26
CA GLY A 267 5.51 -0.46 -1.91
C GLY A 267 5.70 0.66 -0.89
N PHE A 268 4.84 0.68 0.15
CA PHE A 268 4.91 1.66 1.23
C PHE A 268 4.65 1.06 2.62
N TYR A 269 3.62 0.23 2.80
CA TYR A 269 3.13 -0.28 4.08
C TYR A 269 2.47 0.80 4.95
N LEU A 270 1.28 1.24 4.56
CA LEU A 270 0.48 2.22 5.32
C LEU A 270 0.29 1.88 6.81
N PRO A 271 0.09 0.60 7.22
CA PRO A 271 -0.06 0.22 8.62
C PRO A 271 1.08 0.69 9.54
N MET A 272 2.27 0.94 9.01
CA MET A 272 3.37 1.54 9.77
C MET A 272 3.03 2.95 10.25
N LEU A 273 2.63 3.84 9.35
CA LEU A 273 2.28 5.22 9.72
C LEU A 273 1.01 5.27 10.57
N GLU A 274 0.06 4.38 10.31
CA GLU A 274 -1.18 4.27 11.09
C GLU A 274 -0.88 3.86 12.54
N ALA A 275 -0.01 2.85 12.74
CA ALA A 275 0.45 2.44 14.06
C ALA A 275 1.21 3.57 14.76
N MET A 276 2.16 4.23 14.06
CA MET A 276 2.92 5.36 14.59
C MET A 276 2.01 6.54 14.97
N ALA A 277 1.00 6.86 14.17
CA ALA A 277 -0.01 7.88 14.48
C ALA A 277 -0.83 7.51 15.73
N CYS A 278 -1.02 6.22 15.99
CA CYS A 278 -1.63 5.70 17.22
C CYS A 278 -0.62 5.43 18.34
N ARG A 279 0.56 6.08 18.29
CA ARG A 279 1.57 6.00 19.35
C ARG A 279 2.20 4.61 19.54
N CYS A 280 2.19 3.77 18.52
CA CYS A 280 2.76 2.44 18.56
C CYS A 280 4.07 2.41 17.75
N PRO A 281 5.25 2.20 18.39
CA PRO A 281 6.51 1.97 17.69
C PRO A 281 6.43 0.74 16.78
N VAL A 282 7.20 0.76 15.69
CA VAL A 282 7.14 -0.28 14.66
C VAL A 282 8.46 -1.01 14.54
N VAL A 283 8.40 -2.34 14.52
CA VAL A 283 9.52 -3.21 14.14
C VAL A 283 9.18 -3.82 12.77
N SER A 284 10.02 -3.57 11.78
CA SER A 284 9.75 -3.95 10.39
C SER A 284 10.94 -4.55 9.71
N THR A 285 10.68 -5.43 8.78
CA THR A 285 11.66 -5.80 7.75
C THR A 285 12.01 -4.57 6.88
N ARG A 286 13.20 -4.58 6.27
CA ARG A 286 13.70 -3.50 5.38
C ARG A 286 12.99 -3.56 4.03
N VAL A 287 11.77 -3.00 3.98
CA VAL A 287 10.90 -2.97 2.79
C VAL A 287 10.30 -1.58 2.60
N GLY A 288 10.08 -1.16 1.36
CA GLY A 288 9.28 0.00 0.97
C GLY A 288 9.37 1.23 1.90
N GLY A 289 8.23 1.73 2.35
CA GLY A 289 8.13 2.91 3.22
C GLY A 289 8.79 2.79 4.60
N PRO A 290 8.84 1.62 5.28
CA PRO A 290 9.64 1.44 6.48
C PRO A 290 11.09 1.92 6.38
N ILE A 291 11.77 1.67 5.27
CA ILE A 291 13.15 2.16 5.04
C ILE A 291 13.21 3.69 5.06
N ASP A 292 12.18 4.35 4.54
CA ASP A 292 12.12 5.82 4.45
C ASP A 292 11.74 6.49 5.78
N SER A 293 11.07 5.75 6.68
CA SER A 293 10.38 6.33 7.84
C SER A 293 10.95 5.88 9.19
N ILE A 294 11.43 4.63 9.29
CA ILE A 294 11.95 4.09 10.55
C ILE A 294 13.41 4.47 10.74
N ARG A 295 13.72 4.96 11.93
CA ARG A 295 15.06 5.20 12.45
C ARG A 295 15.32 4.27 13.62
N ASP A 296 16.32 3.41 13.45
CA ASP A 296 16.67 2.39 14.43
C ASP A 296 16.89 3.00 15.82
N GLY A 297 16.16 2.52 16.82
CA GLY A 297 16.23 2.94 18.22
C GLY A 297 15.52 4.26 18.55
N GLU A 298 15.04 5.03 17.53
CA GLU A 298 14.34 6.31 17.76
C GLU A 298 12.82 6.15 17.76
N ASN A 299 12.27 5.55 16.70
CA ASN A 299 10.83 5.39 16.49
C ASN A 299 10.41 3.95 16.17
N GLY A 300 11.37 3.02 16.18
CA GLY A 300 11.21 1.61 15.84
C GLY A 300 12.53 0.97 15.48
N PHE A 301 12.46 -0.17 14.77
CA PHE A 301 13.64 -0.90 14.32
C PHE A 301 13.41 -1.51 12.93
N LEU A 302 14.50 -1.62 12.14
CA LEU A 302 14.54 -2.32 10.86
C LEU A 302 15.42 -3.55 10.96
N VAL A 303 14.93 -4.67 10.43
CA VAL A 303 15.68 -5.94 10.32
C VAL A 303 15.70 -6.42 8.88
N ASP A 304 16.56 -7.37 8.56
CA ASP A 304 16.59 -7.93 7.21
C ASP A 304 15.35 -8.78 6.92
N VAL A 305 15.01 -8.87 5.65
CA VAL A 305 13.89 -9.70 5.16
C VAL A 305 14.19 -11.17 5.47
N GLU A 306 13.18 -11.94 5.86
CA GLU A 306 13.24 -13.35 6.29
C GLU A 306 13.95 -13.59 7.64
N ASP A 307 14.40 -12.58 8.34
CA ASP A 307 15.07 -12.72 9.65
C ASP A 307 14.04 -12.66 10.81
N ASP A 308 13.36 -13.78 11.04
CA ASP A 308 12.38 -13.91 12.14
C ASP A 308 13.03 -13.83 13.54
N GLU A 309 14.29 -14.15 13.67
CA GLU A 309 15.02 -14.05 14.92
C GLU A 309 15.34 -12.61 15.28
N ALA A 310 15.91 -11.83 14.37
CA ALA A 310 16.12 -10.40 14.58
C ALA A 310 14.81 -9.65 14.78
N LEU A 311 13.76 -10.01 14.03
CA LEU A 311 12.43 -9.40 14.15
C LEU A 311 11.85 -9.63 15.57
N ALA A 312 11.97 -10.85 16.09
CA ALA A 312 11.58 -11.19 17.45
C ALA A 312 12.43 -10.45 18.50
N GLY A 313 13.76 -10.43 18.32
CA GLY A 313 14.70 -9.77 19.22
C GLY A 313 14.37 -8.27 19.36
N ARG A 314 14.16 -7.56 18.25
CA ARG A 314 13.80 -6.14 18.28
C ARG A 314 12.42 -5.88 18.88
N ALA A 315 11.45 -6.75 18.64
CA ALA A 315 10.15 -6.66 19.31
C ALA A 315 10.30 -6.82 20.84
N ILE A 316 11.11 -7.76 21.29
CA ILE A 316 11.42 -7.96 22.73
C ILE A 316 12.12 -6.74 23.31
N ASP A 317 13.09 -6.14 22.58
CA ASP A 317 13.78 -4.92 23.01
C ASP A 317 12.74 -3.81 23.30
N VAL A 318 11.79 -3.57 22.38
CA VAL A 318 10.73 -2.57 22.57
C VAL A 318 9.83 -2.91 23.77
N LEU A 319 9.41 -4.18 23.88
CA LEU A 319 8.52 -4.64 24.97
C LEU A 319 9.17 -4.60 26.36
N ARG A 320 10.52 -4.60 26.45
CA ARG A 320 11.28 -4.52 27.70
C ARG A 320 11.77 -3.12 28.06
N LEU A 321 11.52 -2.11 27.22
CA LEU A 321 11.87 -0.72 27.57
C LEU A 321 11.21 -0.29 28.88
N SER A 322 11.83 0.61 29.60
CA SER A 322 11.14 1.31 30.71
C SER A 322 10.00 2.17 30.17
N ASP A 323 9.05 2.56 31.01
CA ASP A 323 7.92 3.42 30.56
C ASP A 323 8.41 4.75 29.96
N GLU A 324 9.49 5.32 30.54
CA GLU A 324 10.09 6.54 30.01
C GLU A 324 10.73 6.33 28.63
N GLN A 325 11.51 5.26 28.47
CA GLN A 325 12.16 4.94 27.20
C GLN A 325 11.12 4.62 26.12
N TRP A 326 10.12 3.82 26.47
CA TRP A 326 9.03 3.47 25.56
C TRP A 326 8.25 4.72 25.12
N ARG A 327 7.92 5.60 26.09
CA ARG A 327 7.22 6.86 25.79
C ARG A 327 8.01 7.74 24.83
N LYS A 328 9.33 7.86 25.03
CA LYS A 328 10.21 8.59 24.12
C LYS A 328 10.16 8.03 22.70
N MET A 329 10.23 6.70 22.54
CA MET A 329 10.12 6.03 21.24
C MET A 329 8.74 6.22 20.62
N SER A 330 7.68 6.09 21.40
CA SER A 330 6.29 6.31 21.02
C SER A 330 6.04 7.76 20.55
N ASP A 331 6.57 8.75 21.26
CA ASP A 331 6.47 10.17 20.87
C ASP A 331 7.24 10.45 19.57
N SER A 332 8.40 9.83 19.36
CA SER A 332 9.16 9.91 18.12
C SER A 332 8.43 9.23 16.94
N ALA A 333 7.79 8.10 17.19
CA ALA A 333 6.94 7.43 16.19
C ALA A 333 5.78 8.34 15.77
N TYR A 334 5.06 8.92 16.73
CA TYR A 334 3.98 9.86 16.46
C TYR A 334 4.45 11.10 15.70
N ALA A 335 5.57 11.70 16.10
CA ALA A 335 6.17 12.85 15.40
C ALA A 335 6.53 12.50 13.94
N THR A 336 6.96 11.26 13.68
CA THR A 336 7.23 10.78 12.32
C THR A 336 5.96 10.73 11.48
N ALA A 337 4.85 10.22 12.02
CA ALA A 337 3.57 10.19 11.33
C ALA A 337 3.00 11.59 11.05
N CYS A 338 3.22 12.54 11.95
CA CYS A 338 2.74 13.93 11.81
C CYS A 338 3.56 14.78 10.84
N ARG A 339 4.78 14.35 10.46
CA ARG A 339 5.73 15.21 9.72
C ARG A 339 5.29 15.50 8.30
N TYR A 340 4.43 14.70 7.71
CA TYR A 340 4.00 14.77 6.32
C TYR A 340 2.52 14.45 6.21
N THR A 341 1.77 15.27 5.49
CA THR A 341 0.31 15.17 5.37
C THR A 341 -0.13 14.70 3.98
N TRP A 342 -1.40 14.30 3.85
CA TRP A 342 -1.97 14.03 2.52
C TRP A 342 -2.07 15.29 1.66
N GLN A 343 -2.19 16.47 2.26
CA GLN A 343 -2.12 17.76 1.57
C GLN A 343 -0.73 18.00 0.98
N ASP A 344 0.34 17.65 1.71
CA ASP A 344 1.71 17.70 1.20
C ASP A 344 1.91 16.69 0.06
N ALA A 345 1.38 15.47 0.21
CA ALA A 345 1.40 14.45 -0.84
C ALA A 345 0.71 14.95 -2.12
N ALA A 346 -0.46 15.56 -1.99
CA ALA A 346 -1.20 16.11 -3.14
C ALA A 346 -0.46 17.27 -3.80
N ALA A 347 0.20 18.13 -3.04
CA ALA A 347 1.03 19.21 -3.59
C ALA A 347 2.24 18.66 -4.38
N LEU A 348 2.84 17.55 -3.92
CA LEU A 348 3.89 16.87 -4.67
C LEU A 348 3.31 16.17 -5.92
N MET A 349 2.14 15.54 -5.80
CA MET A 349 1.44 14.92 -6.94
C MET A 349 1.13 15.96 -8.01
N GLU A 350 0.57 17.11 -7.65
CA GLU A 350 0.28 18.20 -8.56
C GLU A 350 1.52 18.62 -9.36
N ARG A 351 2.66 18.88 -8.68
CA ARG A 351 3.94 19.21 -9.34
C ARG A 351 4.43 18.08 -10.26
N ALA A 352 4.24 16.83 -9.87
CA ALA A 352 4.63 15.70 -10.69
C ALA A 352 3.78 15.59 -11.97
N LEU A 353 2.49 15.90 -11.89
CA LEU A 353 1.59 15.94 -13.04
C LEU A 353 1.90 17.13 -13.97
N GLU A 354 2.20 18.31 -13.43
CA GLU A 354 2.65 19.48 -14.19
C GLU A 354 3.95 19.17 -14.95
N ARG A 355 4.93 18.54 -14.28
CA ARG A 355 6.16 18.08 -14.91
C ARG A 355 5.91 17.11 -16.08
N ALA A 356 4.94 16.21 -15.93
CA ALA A 356 4.55 15.29 -17.00
C ALA A 356 3.97 16.04 -18.21
N ILE A 357 3.16 17.08 -17.98
CA ILE A 357 2.61 17.93 -19.04
C ILE A 357 3.74 18.66 -19.78
N ASP A 358 4.66 19.28 -19.06
CA ASP A 358 5.77 20.01 -19.68
C ASP A 358 6.67 19.08 -20.51
N ARG A 359 7.00 17.90 -19.99
CA ARG A 359 7.74 16.88 -20.75
C ARG A 359 7.01 16.46 -22.03
N SER A 360 5.70 16.27 -21.98
CA SER A 360 4.92 15.86 -23.14
C SER A 360 4.90 16.91 -24.25
N ARG A 361 5.07 18.19 -23.89
CA ARG A 361 5.17 19.31 -24.84
C ARG A 361 6.57 19.42 -25.49
N MET A 362 7.62 19.11 -24.72
CA MET A 362 9.01 19.15 -25.19
C MET A 362 9.39 17.99 -26.08
N THR A 363 8.79 16.83 -25.85
CA THR A 363 9.03 15.61 -26.64
C THR A 363 7.71 15.11 -27.21
N PRO A 364 7.24 15.65 -28.34
CA PRO A 364 6.01 15.14 -28.96
C PRO A 364 6.19 13.66 -29.26
N PHE A 365 5.22 12.85 -28.86
CA PHE A 365 5.23 11.41 -29.08
C PHE A 365 5.32 11.13 -30.57
N ILE A 366 6.48 10.64 -31.03
CA ILE A 366 6.61 10.01 -32.35
C ILE A 366 6.02 8.60 -32.17
N ILE A 367 4.82 8.39 -32.71
CA ILE A 367 4.12 7.10 -32.78
C ILE A 367 4.76 6.23 -33.86
#